data_d43edef1a5fc2ff3ed9936bdcde5cd74
#
_entry.id   d43edef1a5fc2ff3ed9936bdcde5cd74
#
_cell.length_a   1.000
_cell.length_b   1.000
_cell.length_c   1.000
_cell.angle_alpha   90.00
_cell.angle_beta   90.00
_cell.angle_gamma   90.00
#
_symmetry.space_group_name_H-M   'P 1'
#
loop_
_entity.id
_entity.type
_entity.pdbx_description
1 polymer ?
#
loop_
_entity_poly.entity_id
_entity_poly.type
_entity_poly.pdbx_seq_one_letter_code
_entity_poly.pdbx_strand_id
1 'polypeptide(L)'
;SSPKVMVDWQRDAKFYQFWTNGSVDGSFMLDKVRPGHYTLHAFTDGVLGEYIKTDIIVEAGKQIDLGKLKWTPIRYGKQLWDIGIPNRNASEFYKAEEHNNPETSLQYGTLFPKDVTFTIGKSNYAKDWFFQHVPHNENPEAKSKPFIGAYTQGRATPYTIVFSMERAVHGKVVLRCAICGTGTKELEIEVNGAKVGKIKDLSPDGVITRHGTQGIWYERNLCFD
;
A
#
# COMPACT_ATOMS: atom_id res chain seq x y z
N SER A 1 4.97 6.03 15.96
CA SER A 1 3.53 6.04 15.63
C SER A 1 2.77 5.08 16.53
N SER A 2 1.56 5.44 16.91
CA SER A 2 0.70 4.58 17.73
C SER A 2 0.14 3.44 16.89
N PRO A 3 0.04 2.21 17.41
CA PRO A 3 -0.53 1.09 16.68
C PRO A 3 -2.01 1.32 16.37
N LYS A 4 -2.43 0.88 15.21
CA LYS A 4 -3.86 0.82 14.82
C LYS A 4 -4.36 -0.59 15.04
N VAL A 5 -5.52 -0.72 15.64
CA VAL A 5 -6.12 -2.02 16.00
C VAL A 5 -7.52 -2.11 15.43
N MET A 6 -7.78 -3.20 14.72
CA MET A 6 -9.07 -3.52 14.14
C MET A 6 -9.51 -4.92 14.57
N VAL A 7 -10.79 -5.10 14.82
CA VAL A 7 -11.42 -6.42 14.90
C VAL A 7 -12.44 -6.56 13.79
N ASP A 8 -12.42 -7.68 13.13
CA ASP A 8 -13.29 -8.02 12.01
C ASP A 8 -14.15 -9.24 12.35
N TRP A 9 -15.43 -9.19 12.00
CA TRP A 9 -16.38 -10.28 12.22
C TRP A 9 -16.44 -11.20 11.01
N GLN A 10 -15.93 -12.40 11.15
CA GLN A 10 -15.78 -13.37 10.04
C GLN A 10 -17.01 -14.27 9.80
N ARG A 11 -18.00 -14.28 10.68
CA ARG A 11 -19.19 -15.13 10.54
C ARG A 11 -20.43 -14.27 10.32
N ASP A 12 -21.39 -14.76 9.56
CA ASP A 12 -22.70 -14.16 9.28
C ASP A 12 -22.77 -13.02 8.25
N ALA A 13 -21.80 -12.89 7.36
CA ALA A 13 -21.80 -11.94 6.23
C ALA A 13 -22.11 -10.46 6.59
N LYS A 14 -21.93 -10.08 7.82
CA LYS A 14 -22.21 -8.73 8.32
C LYS A 14 -20.96 -7.96 8.65
N PHE A 15 -19.85 -8.22 8.09
CA PHE A 15 -18.53 -7.55 8.12
C PHE A 15 -18.46 -6.29 9.01
N TYR A 16 -18.77 -6.42 10.30
CA TYR A 16 -18.61 -5.34 11.24
C TYR A 16 -17.13 -5.19 11.58
N GLN A 17 -16.65 -3.97 11.47
CA GLN A 17 -15.28 -3.59 11.84
C GLN A 17 -15.34 -2.58 12.97
N PHE A 18 -14.53 -2.79 13.97
CA PHE A 18 -14.33 -1.86 15.07
C PHE A 18 -12.88 -1.44 15.12
N TRP A 19 -12.64 -0.15 15.26
CA TRP A 19 -11.31 0.43 15.17
C TRP A 19 -10.97 1.21 16.42
N THR A 20 -9.70 1.17 16.81
CA THR A 20 -9.13 2.07 17.81
C THR A 20 -7.68 2.35 17.46
N ASN A 21 -7.14 3.43 18.01
CA ASN A 21 -5.71 3.69 18.00
C ASN A 21 -5.13 3.22 19.35
N GLY A 22 -3.99 2.57 19.29
CA GLY A 22 -3.23 2.26 20.50
C GLY A 22 -2.57 3.50 21.06
N SER A 23 -2.32 3.51 22.35
CA SER A 23 -1.55 4.54 23.04
C SER A 23 -0.05 4.39 22.78
N VAL A 24 0.75 5.36 23.21
CA VAL A 24 2.21 5.34 23.03
C VAL A 24 2.87 4.16 23.77
N ASP A 25 2.29 3.73 24.86
CA ASP A 25 2.73 2.55 25.63
C ASP A 25 2.27 1.21 25.04
N GLY A 26 1.52 1.27 23.93
CA GLY A 26 0.98 0.10 23.22
C GLY A 26 -0.35 -0.42 23.78
N SER A 27 -0.92 0.21 24.81
CA SER A 27 -2.25 -0.16 25.31
C SER A 27 -3.33 0.24 24.31
N PHE A 28 -4.40 -0.55 24.24
CA PHE A 28 -5.57 -0.25 23.42
C PHE A 28 -6.84 -0.77 24.07
N MET A 29 -7.95 -0.18 23.72
CA MET A 29 -9.29 -0.63 24.08
C MET A 29 -10.25 -0.43 22.91
N LEU A 30 -11.05 -1.47 22.65
CA LEU A 30 -12.18 -1.44 21.71
C LEU A 30 -13.46 -1.53 22.54
N ASP A 31 -14.22 -0.47 22.57
CA ASP A 31 -15.50 -0.40 23.28
C ASP A 31 -16.66 -0.69 22.33
N LYS A 32 -17.81 -1.03 22.90
CA LYS A 32 -19.08 -1.24 22.18
C LYS A 32 -19.00 -2.27 21.04
N VAL A 33 -18.10 -3.23 21.14
CA VAL A 33 -18.00 -4.34 20.21
C VAL A 33 -19.23 -5.24 20.40
N ARG A 34 -19.93 -5.54 19.32
CA ARG A 34 -21.10 -6.42 19.35
C ARG A 34 -20.68 -7.85 19.68
N PRO A 35 -21.55 -8.65 20.33
CA PRO A 35 -21.28 -10.07 20.52
C PRO A 35 -21.03 -10.78 19.19
N GLY A 36 -20.01 -11.66 19.14
CA GLY A 36 -19.65 -12.38 17.93
C GLY A 36 -18.25 -12.98 17.98
N HIS A 37 -17.83 -13.53 16.84
CA HIS A 37 -16.49 -14.07 16.65
C HIS A 37 -15.66 -13.10 15.81
N TYR A 38 -14.47 -12.79 16.26
CA TYR A 38 -13.64 -11.75 15.67
C TYR A 38 -12.20 -12.20 15.41
N THR A 39 -11.60 -11.56 14.42
CA THR A 39 -10.15 -11.54 14.23
C THR A 39 -9.62 -10.16 14.56
N LEU A 40 -8.64 -10.09 15.43
CA LEU A 40 -7.91 -8.87 15.75
C LEU A 40 -6.76 -8.69 14.76
N HIS A 41 -6.70 -7.51 14.17
CA HIS A 41 -5.59 -7.06 13.37
C HIS A 41 -4.94 -5.85 14.05
N ALA A 42 -3.63 -5.88 14.23
CA ALA A 42 -2.89 -4.73 14.76
C ALA A 42 -1.67 -4.43 13.88
N PHE A 43 -1.51 -3.19 13.52
CA PHE A 43 -0.42 -2.71 12.65
C PHE A 43 0.03 -1.31 13.06
N THR A 44 1.20 -0.92 12.59
CA THR A 44 1.75 0.41 12.86
C THR A 44 2.37 0.99 11.60
N ASP A 45 2.31 2.31 11.47
CA ASP A 45 2.94 3.01 10.36
C ASP A 45 4.46 2.80 10.38
N GLY A 46 5.06 2.69 9.20
CA GLY A 46 6.49 2.46 9.03
C GLY A 46 6.94 1.00 9.15
N VAL A 47 6.00 0.08 9.34
CA VAL A 47 6.33 -1.36 9.46
C VAL A 47 5.41 -2.17 8.54
N LEU A 48 6.00 -2.97 7.66
CA LEU A 48 5.26 -3.93 6.84
C LEU A 48 4.85 -5.13 7.67
N GLY A 49 3.65 -5.64 7.39
CA GLY A 49 3.01 -6.73 8.11
C GLY A 49 2.02 -6.25 9.16
N GLU A 50 1.37 -7.21 9.77
CA GLU A 50 0.41 -6.98 10.86
C GLU A 50 0.41 -8.14 11.84
N TYR A 51 0.01 -7.86 13.07
CA TYR A 51 -0.32 -8.89 14.04
C TYR A 51 -1.74 -9.36 13.81
N ILE A 52 -1.95 -10.66 13.78
CA ILE A 52 -3.27 -11.26 13.62
C ILE A 52 -3.52 -12.23 14.78
N LYS A 53 -4.70 -12.13 15.39
CA LYS A 53 -5.20 -13.09 16.38
C LYS A 53 -6.65 -13.45 16.04
N THR A 54 -6.86 -14.69 15.66
CA THR A 54 -8.18 -15.25 15.34
C THR A 54 -8.94 -15.72 16.57
N ASP A 55 -10.19 -16.09 16.37
CA ASP A 55 -11.03 -16.82 17.34
C ASP A 55 -11.25 -16.07 18.66
N ILE A 56 -11.37 -14.75 18.61
CA ILE A 56 -11.78 -13.94 19.75
C ILE A 56 -13.30 -13.97 19.83
N ILE A 57 -13.84 -14.50 20.94
CA ILE A 57 -15.28 -14.59 21.17
C ILE A 57 -15.67 -13.44 22.11
N VAL A 58 -16.53 -12.55 21.60
CA VAL A 58 -17.10 -11.45 22.39
C VAL A 58 -18.51 -11.85 22.80
N GLU A 59 -18.79 -11.88 24.08
CA GLU A 59 -20.10 -12.14 24.65
C GLU A 59 -20.76 -10.84 25.12
N ALA A 60 -22.11 -10.82 25.11
CA ALA A 60 -22.85 -9.65 25.54
C ALA A 60 -22.56 -9.30 27.02
N GLY A 61 -22.25 -8.02 27.28
CA GLY A 61 -21.96 -7.52 28.61
C GLY A 61 -20.66 -8.02 29.25
N LYS A 62 -19.81 -8.73 28.50
CA LYS A 62 -18.52 -9.20 28.97
C LYS A 62 -17.39 -8.29 28.51
N GLN A 63 -16.40 -8.15 29.36
CA GLN A 63 -15.10 -7.56 28.99
C GLN A 63 -14.09 -8.70 28.79
N ILE A 64 -13.27 -8.57 27.75
CA ILE A 64 -12.21 -9.53 27.43
C ILE A 64 -10.88 -8.83 27.61
N ASP A 65 -10.04 -9.39 28.43
CA ASP A 65 -8.62 -8.99 28.54
C ASP A 65 -7.79 -9.95 27.68
N LEU A 66 -7.17 -9.43 26.62
CA LEU A 66 -6.30 -10.19 25.74
C LEU A 66 -4.86 -10.32 26.27
N GLY A 67 -4.57 -9.66 27.38
CA GLY A 67 -3.24 -9.63 27.97
C GLY A 67 -2.20 -8.94 27.06
N LYS A 68 -0.94 -9.27 27.30
CA LYS A 68 0.16 -8.71 26.52
C LYS A 68 0.34 -9.48 25.22
N LEU A 69 0.06 -8.79 24.09
CA LEU A 69 0.27 -9.31 22.76
C LEU A 69 1.68 -8.93 22.28
N LYS A 70 2.39 -9.89 21.68
CA LYS A 70 3.74 -9.67 21.14
C LYS A 70 3.74 -9.96 19.65
N TRP A 71 4.25 -9.01 18.87
CA TRP A 71 4.44 -9.14 17.44
C TRP A 71 5.90 -8.90 17.07
N THR A 72 6.41 -9.76 16.18
CA THR A 72 7.73 -9.58 15.58
C THR A 72 7.54 -9.52 14.06
N PRO A 73 7.76 -8.35 13.43
CA PRO A 73 7.65 -8.21 11.99
C PRO A 73 8.63 -9.12 11.25
N ILE A 74 8.18 -9.71 10.16
CA ILE A 74 9.03 -10.55 9.31
C ILE A 74 10.07 -9.68 8.60
N ARG A 75 11.34 -10.05 8.67
CA ARG A 75 12.45 -9.43 7.97
C ARG A 75 13.12 -10.44 7.04
N TYR A 76 13.54 -9.97 5.87
CA TYR A 76 14.17 -10.79 4.81
C TYR A 76 15.65 -10.43 4.64
N GLY A 77 16.39 -10.38 5.72
CA GLY A 77 17.80 -9.99 5.71
C GLY A 77 18.04 -8.49 5.85
N LYS A 78 19.18 -8.01 5.36
CA LYS A 78 19.56 -6.60 5.40
C LYS A 78 18.74 -5.82 4.37
N GLN A 79 18.06 -4.78 4.82
CA GLN A 79 17.38 -3.85 3.93
C GLN A 79 18.41 -3.05 3.11
N LEU A 80 18.19 -2.99 1.80
CA LEU A 80 19.04 -2.24 0.89
C LEU A 80 18.54 -0.80 0.75
N TRP A 81 17.23 -0.61 0.58
CA TRP A 81 16.58 0.69 0.47
C TRP A 81 15.07 0.53 0.76
N ASP A 82 14.41 1.67 0.90
CA ASP A 82 12.95 1.80 0.96
C ASP A 82 12.50 3.09 0.26
N ILE A 83 11.23 3.14 -0.14
CA ILE A 83 10.58 4.30 -0.74
C ILE A 83 9.19 4.41 -0.14
N GLY A 84 8.87 5.57 0.41
CA GLY A 84 7.59 5.83 1.08
C GLY A 84 7.47 5.23 2.46
N ILE A 85 6.30 5.31 3.04
CA ILE A 85 5.98 4.88 4.41
C ILE A 85 4.85 3.86 4.33
N PRO A 86 5.02 2.61 4.76
CA PRO A 86 3.93 1.65 4.80
C PRO A 86 2.92 2.02 5.91
N ASN A 87 1.99 2.89 5.58
CA ASN A 87 0.98 3.46 6.48
C ASN A 87 -0.46 3.21 6.00
N ARG A 88 -0.65 2.34 5.01
CA ARG A 88 -1.93 2.04 4.34
C ARG A 88 -2.53 3.25 3.62
N ASN A 89 -1.69 4.18 3.22
CA ASN A 89 -2.03 5.39 2.50
C ASN A 89 -0.90 5.70 1.51
N ALA A 90 -1.16 6.55 0.53
CA ALA A 90 -0.17 7.04 -0.44
C ALA A 90 -0.04 8.57 -0.37
N SER A 91 -0.45 9.18 0.73
CA SER A 91 -0.51 10.65 0.89
C SER A 91 0.86 11.32 0.98
N GLU A 92 1.91 10.56 1.24
CA GLU A 92 3.27 11.08 1.29
C GLU A 92 3.92 11.33 -0.07
N PHE A 93 3.34 10.79 -1.15
CA PHE A 93 3.89 10.88 -2.50
C PHE A 93 3.49 12.16 -3.23
N TYR A 94 4.26 12.51 -4.27
CA TYR A 94 4.06 13.71 -5.06
C TYR A 94 2.66 13.80 -5.66
N LYS A 95 2.00 14.94 -5.52
CA LYS A 95 0.64 15.23 -5.96
C LYS A 95 -0.47 14.48 -5.21
N ALA A 96 -0.17 13.80 -4.12
CA ALA A 96 -1.18 13.09 -3.33
C ALA A 96 -2.19 14.04 -2.68
N GLU A 97 -1.79 15.25 -2.35
CA GLU A 97 -2.68 16.30 -1.80
C GLU A 97 -3.79 16.73 -2.78
N GLU A 98 -3.55 16.52 -4.08
CA GLU A 98 -4.53 16.82 -5.15
C GLU A 98 -5.39 15.60 -5.52
N HIS A 99 -5.38 14.53 -4.73
CA HIS A 99 -6.05 13.25 -5.06
C HIS A 99 -7.56 13.38 -5.33
N ASN A 100 -8.22 14.38 -4.76
CA ASN A 100 -9.64 14.67 -5.01
C ASN A 100 -9.90 15.33 -6.38
N ASN A 101 -8.85 15.79 -7.07
CA ASN A 101 -8.96 16.34 -8.41
C ASN A 101 -8.72 15.24 -9.45
N PRO A 102 -9.75 14.80 -10.18
CA PRO A 102 -9.61 13.76 -11.18
C PRO A 102 -8.65 14.11 -12.32
N GLU A 103 -8.40 15.40 -12.55
CA GLU A 103 -7.46 15.83 -13.59
C GLU A 103 -6.00 15.63 -13.19
N THR A 104 -5.70 15.44 -11.91
CA THR A 104 -4.32 15.24 -11.44
C THR A 104 -3.65 14.04 -12.12
N SER A 105 -4.39 12.95 -12.30
CA SER A 105 -3.89 11.76 -13.01
C SER A 105 -3.49 12.04 -14.46
N LEU A 106 -4.18 12.98 -15.12
CA LEU A 106 -3.91 13.36 -16.50
C LEU A 106 -2.64 14.21 -16.64
N GLN A 107 -2.16 14.79 -15.55
CA GLN A 107 -0.93 15.59 -15.54
C GLN A 107 0.33 14.71 -15.58
N TYR A 108 0.20 13.39 -15.33
CA TYR A 108 1.36 12.50 -15.25
C TYR A 108 2.31 12.64 -16.44
N GLY A 109 1.81 12.55 -17.67
CA GLY A 109 2.64 12.62 -18.86
C GLY A 109 3.38 13.96 -19.04
N THR A 110 2.80 15.06 -18.53
CA THR A 110 3.46 16.38 -18.53
C THR A 110 4.50 16.50 -17.42
N LEU A 111 4.20 15.99 -16.24
CA LEU A 111 5.08 16.04 -15.07
C LEU A 111 6.26 15.07 -15.20
N PHE A 112 6.02 13.90 -15.79
CA PHE A 112 7.01 12.84 -15.98
C PHE A 112 7.06 12.39 -17.45
N PRO A 113 7.57 13.23 -18.36
CA PRO A 113 7.59 12.92 -19.80
C PRO A 113 8.43 11.69 -20.16
N LYS A 114 9.40 11.35 -19.30
CA LYS A 114 10.26 10.15 -19.40
C LYS A 114 9.92 9.07 -18.37
N ASP A 115 8.72 9.13 -17.80
CA ASP A 115 8.27 8.34 -16.66
C ASP A 115 9.07 8.57 -15.37
N VAL A 116 8.59 7.99 -14.29
CA VAL A 116 9.23 8.11 -12.97
C VAL A 116 10.58 7.40 -12.99
N THR A 117 11.63 8.13 -12.62
CA THR A 117 12.95 7.58 -12.30
C THR A 117 13.36 8.05 -10.93
N PHE A 118 13.42 7.14 -10.00
CA PHE A 118 13.75 7.40 -8.60
C PHE A 118 15.14 6.87 -8.26
N THR A 119 16.06 7.75 -7.88
CA THR A 119 17.43 7.39 -7.52
C THR A 119 17.60 7.38 -6.01
N ILE A 120 17.86 6.22 -5.45
CA ILE A 120 18.08 6.05 -4.01
C ILE A 120 19.22 6.94 -3.51
N GLY A 121 18.97 7.65 -2.43
CA GLY A 121 19.91 8.60 -1.84
C GLY A 121 19.99 9.98 -2.52
N LYS A 122 19.23 10.18 -3.62
CA LYS A 122 19.15 11.48 -4.33
C LYS A 122 17.73 11.99 -4.48
N SER A 123 16.81 11.12 -4.90
CA SER A 123 15.42 11.48 -5.12
C SER A 123 14.63 11.54 -3.80
N ASN A 124 13.55 12.31 -3.81
CA ASN A 124 12.62 12.46 -2.70
C ASN A 124 11.22 12.02 -3.16
N TYR A 125 10.61 11.05 -2.52
CA TYR A 125 9.32 10.51 -2.94
C TYR A 125 8.20 11.56 -2.93
N ALA A 126 8.24 12.57 -2.07
CA ALA A 126 7.27 13.67 -2.07
C ALA A 126 7.39 14.62 -3.27
N LYS A 127 8.40 14.44 -4.15
CA LYS A 127 8.63 15.26 -5.35
C LYS A 127 8.83 14.45 -6.61
N ASP A 128 9.46 13.28 -6.48
CA ASP A 128 9.97 12.50 -7.61
C ASP A 128 9.22 11.19 -7.83
N TRP A 129 8.19 10.91 -6.99
CA TRP A 129 7.36 9.72 -7.11
C TRP A 129 5.88 10.13 -7.18
N PHE A 130 5.29 10.02 -8.37
CA PHE A 130 3.88 10.35 -8.53
C PHE A 130 3.00 9.35 -7.77
N PHE A 131 2.02 9.83 -7.03
CA PHE A 131 1.24 9.03 -6.08
C PHE A 131 0.41 7.90 -6.71
N GLN A 132 0.08 8.02 -7.98
CA GLN A 132 -0.67 7.02 -8.75
C GLN A 132 0.17 6.48 -9.90
N HIS A 133 0.19 5.16 -10.05
CA HIS A 133 0.77 4.50 -11.21
C HIS A 133 -0.29 4.43 -12.32
N VAL A 134 -0.36 5.45 -13.16
CA VAL A 134 -1.35 5.62 -14.21
C VAL A 134 -0.76 5.42 -15.61
N PRO A 135 -1.55 5.06 -16.62
CA PRO A 135 -1.07 5.02 -17.99
C PRO A 135 -0.57 6.39 -18.47
N HIS A 136 0.53 6.40 -19.20
CA HIS A 136 1.07 7.62 -19.80
C HIS A 136 0.21 8.00 -21.01
N ASN A 137 -0.45 9.13 -20.91
CA ASN A 137 -1.23 9.69 -21.99
C ASN A 137 -0.43 10.83 -22.65
N GLU A 138 -0.09 10.67 -23.92
CA GLU A 138 0.66 11.67 -24.69
C GLU A 138 -0.24 12.77 -25.26
N ASN A 139 -1.57 12.61 -25.19
CA ASN A 139 -2.51 13.60 -25.71
C ASN A 139 -3.04 14.51 -24.59
N PRO A 140 -2.50 15.74 -24.45
CA PRO A 140 -2.97 16.69 -23.45
C PRO A 140 -4.42 17.17 -23.68
N GLU A 141 -4.99 17.00 -24.88
CA GLU A 141 -6.38 17.36 -25.18
C GLU A 141 -7.39 16.32 -24.69
N ALA A 142 -6.94 15.17 -24.19
CA ALA A 142 -7.81 14.21 -23.50
C ALA A 142 -8.51 14.78 -22.26
N LYS A 143 -8.16 16.00 -21.85
CA LYS A 143 -8.79 16.76 -20.77
C LYS A 143 -10.30 16.96 -20.87
N SER A 144 -10.88 16.80 -22.04
CA SER A 144 -12.30 17.05 -22.29
C SER A 144 -13.18 15.79 -22.37
N LYS A 145 -12.62 14.59 -22.21
CA LYS A 145 -13.41 13.35 -22.30
C LYS A 145 -13.90 12.89 -20.94
N PRO A 146 -15.12 12.34 -20.87
CA PRO A 146 -15.69 11.95 -19.61
C PRO A 146 -14.82 10.93 -18.88
N PHE A 147 -14.75 11.11 -17.60
CA PHE A 147 -13.98 10.54 -16.53
C PHE A 147 -13.47 9.08 -16.66
N ILE A 148 -14.24 8.20 -17.27
CA ILE A 148 -13.93 6.76 -17.32
C ILE A 148 -12.94 6.41 -18.46
N GLY A 149 -12.95 7.15 -19.56
CA GLY A 149 -12.09 6.84 -20.71
C GLY A 149 -10.67 7.36 -20.62
N ALA A 150 -10.43 8.41 -19.85
CA ALA A 150 -9.12 9.06 -19.76
C ALA A 150 -8.09 8.24 -18.94
N TYR A 151 -8.55 7.46 -17.98
CA TYR A 151 -7.69 6.64 -17.12
C TYR A 151 -7.23 5.32 -17.76
N THR A 152 -7.83 4.92 -18.85
CA THR A 152 -7.54 3.65 -19.53
C THR A 152 -6.81 3.82 -20.84
N GLN A 153 -6.61 5.06 -21.30
CA GLN A 153 -5.94 5.35 -22.56
C GLN A 153 -4.49 5.77 -22.29
N GLY A 154 -3.58 5.14 -22.99
CA GLY A 154 -2.14 5.43 -22.89
C GLY A 154 -1.31 4.16 -22.90
N ARG A 155 0.00 4.33 -22.92
CA ARG A 155 0.94 3.22 -22.77
C ARG A 155 1.16 2.89 -21.31
N ALA A 156 1.60 1.67 -21.03
CA ALA A 156 2.08 1.30 -19.71
C ALA A 156 3.26 2.19 -19.29
N THR A 157 3.29 2.54 -18.01
CA THR A 157 4.33 3.40 -17.43
C THR A 157 5.26 2.56 -16.55
N PRO A 158 6.57 2.51 -16.83
CA PRO A 158 7.53 1.97 -15.87
C PRO A 158 7.79 2.99 -14.77
N TYR A 159 7.90 2.53 -13.53
CA TYR A 159 8.53 3.25 -12.44
C TYR A 159 9.91 2.64 -12.22
N THR A 160 10.94 3.39 -12.53
CA THR A 160 12.33 2.93 -12.49
C THR A 160 13.00 3.34 -11.18
N ILE A 161 13.53 2.38 -10.45
CA ILE A 161 14.30 2.62 -9.23
C ILE A 161 15.77 2.37 -9.55
N VAL A 162 16.61 3.39 -9.37
CA VAL A 162 18.04 3.33 -9.59
C VAL A 162 18.76 3.36 -8.25
N PHE A 163 19.63 2.40 -8.02
CA PHE A 163 20.46 2.35 -6.83
C PHE A 163 21.84 1.77 -7.12
N SER A 164 22.81 2.14 -6.30
CA SER A 164 24.17 1.63 -6.38
C SER A 164 24.47 0.75 -5.17
N MET A 165 25.24 -0.31 -5.39
CA MET A 165 25.74 -1.17 -4.35
C MET A 165 27.26 -1.17 -4.39
N GLU A 166 27.91 -1.11 -3.22
CA GLU A 166 29.36 -1.13 -3.11
C GLU A 166 30.00 -2.44 -3.64
N ARG A 167 29.24 -3.52 -3.59
CA ARG A 167 29.62 -4.83 -4.07
C ARG A 167 28.41 -5.62 -4.58
N ALA A 168 28.67 -6.57 -5.47
CA ALA A 168 27.63 -7.49 -5.92
C ALA A 168 27.03 -8.26 -4.72
N VAL A 169 25.73 -8.38 -4.71
CA VAL A 169 25.00 -9.24 -3.78
C VAL A 169 24.76 -10.58 -4.46
N HIS A 170 25.01 -11.65 -3.73
CA HIS A 170 24.76 -13.03 -4.19
C HIS A 170 23.67 -13.64 -3.31
N GLY A 171 22.79 -14.40 -3.93
CA GLY A 171 21.69 -15.08 -3.26
C GLY A 171 20.37 -14.36 -3.40
N LYS A 172 19.36 -14.85 -2.69
CA LYS A 172 17.97 -14.38 -2.82
C LYS A 172 17.78 -12.93 -2.37
N VAL A 173 17.15 -12.18 -3.22
CA VAL A 173 16.67 -10.81 -2.95
C VAL A 173 15.15 -10.83 -2.84
N VAL A 174 14.60 -10.03 -1.94
CA VAL A 174 13.16 -9.89 -1.77
C VAL A 174 12.77 -8.44 -2.01
N LEU A 175 11.98 -8.23 -3.07
CA LEU A 175 11.26 -6.98 -3.26
C LEU A 175 9.94 -7.06 -2.48
N ARG A 176 9.75 -6.16 -1.53
CA ARG A 176 8.50 -6.03 -0.79
C ARG A 176 7.73 -4.83 -1.32
N CYS A 177 6.53 -5.07 -1.85
CA CYS A 177 5.66 -4.02 -2.36
C CYS A 177 4.46 -3.85 -1.43
N ALA A 178 4.25 -2.61 -0.98
CA ALA A 178 3.04 -2.16 -0.32
C ALA A 178 2.23 -1.35 -1.33
N ILE A 179 0.99 -1.75 -1.56
CA ILE A 179 0.12 -1.14 -2.57
C ILE A 179 -1.18 -0.72 -1.87
N CYS A 180 -1.53 0.54 -2.01
CA CYS A 180 -2.75 1.10 -1.44
C CYS A 180 -3.78 1.34 -2.54
N GLY A 181 -4.60 0.32 -2.81
CA GLY A 181 -5.54 0.32 -3.92
C GLY A 181 -4.87 0.06 -5.28
N THR A 182 -5.61 -0.48 -6.21
CA THR A 182 -5.10 -0.75 -7.56
C THR A 182 -6.22 -0.83 -8.59
N GLY A 183 -5.93 -0.43 -9.81
CA GLY A 183 -6.77 -0.65 -10.98
C GLY A 183 -6.31 -1.83 -11.84
N THR A 184 -5.18 -2.47 -11.51
CA THR A 184 -4.62 -3.60 -12.25
C THR A 184 -4.65 -4.90 -11.45
N LYS A 185 -4.54 -6.02 -12.14
CA LYS A 185 -4.46 -7.36 -11.53
C LYS A 185 -3.04 -7.82 -11.23
N GLU A 186 -2.05 -7.24 -11.91
CA GLU A 186 -0.64 -7.60 -11.75
C GLU A 186 0.29 -6.44 -12.12
N LEU A 187 1.52 -6.49 -11.59
CA LEU A 187 2.64 -5.63 -11.97
C LEU A 187 3.81 -6.53 -12.42
N GLU A 188 4.40 -6.24 -13.57
CA GLU A 188 5.61 -6.90 -14.05
C GLU A 188 6.84 -6.24 -13.42
N ILE A 189 7.80 -7.03 -12.99
CA ILE A 189 9.02 -6.57 -12.35
C ILE A 189 10.23 -6.96 -13.19
N GLU A 190 11.05 -5.98 -13.50
CA GLU A 190 12.31 -6.16 -14.21
C GLU A 190 13.49 -5.66 -13.35
N VAL A 191 14.60 -6.34 -13.43
CA VAL A 191 15.86 -5.93 -12.79
C VAL A 191 16.95 -5.96 -13.85
N ASN A 192 17.62 -4.82 -14.05
CA ASN A 192 18.65 -4.65 -15.07
C ASN A 192 18.22 -5.09 -16.49
N GLY A 193 16.94 -4.85 -16.84
CA GLY A 193 16.38 -5.23 -18.14
C GLY A 193 15.94 -6.69 -18.26
N ALA A 194 16.12 -7.50 -17.23
CA ALA A 194 15.64 -8.89 -17.19
C ALA A 194 14.33 -8.99 -16.40
N LYS A 195 13.34 -9.70 -16.93
CA LYS A 195 12.09 -9.99 -16.22
C LYS A 195 12.35 -10.97 -15.09
N VAL A 196 12.11 -10.57 -13.86
CA VAL A 196 12.34 -11.42 -12.67
C VAL A 196 11.03 -11.98 -12.09
N GLY A 197 9.89 -11.45 -12.47
CA GLY A 197 8.60 -11.97 -12.04
C GLY A 197 7.47 -10.94 -12.09
N LYS A 198 6.38 -11.28 -11.42
CA LYS A 198 5.20 -10.44 -11.33
C LYS A 198 4.65 -10.39 -9.90
N ILE A 199 4.19 -9.24 -9.50
CA ILE A 199 3.29 -9.07 -8.36
C ILE A 199 1.89 -9.40 -8.86
N LYS A 200 1.21 -10.37 -8.26
CA LYS A 200 -0.08 -10.94 -8.69
C LYS A 200 -1.13 -10.84 -7.59
N ASP A 201 -2.31 -11.36 -7.90
CA ASP A 201 -3.45 -11.45 -6.97
C ASP A 201 -3.87 -10.09 -6.43
N LEU A 202 -3.90 -9.11 -7.33
CA LEU A 202 -4.45 -7.80 -7.09
C LEU A 202 -5.86 -7.74 -7.67
N SER A 203 -6.78 -7.06 -6.99
CA SER A 203 -8.14 -6.84 -7.45
C SER A 203 -8.38 -5.37 -7.67
N PRO A 204 -8.96 -4.99 -8.82
CA PRO A 204 -9.36 -3.61 -9.03
C PRO A 204 -10.26 -3.10 -7.91
N ASP A 205 -9.94 -1.92 -7.41
CA ASP A 205 -10.60 -1.28 -6.29
C ASP A 205 -11.26 0.03 -6.73
N GLY A 206 -12.59 0.07 -6.67
CA GLY A 206 -13.36 1.28 -7.00
C GLY A 206 -13.15 2.45 -6.04
N VAL A 207 -12.59 2.21 -4.85
CA VAL A 207 -12.31 3.25 -3.87
C VAL A 207 -11.18 4.15 -4.34
N ILE A 208 -10.20 3.62 -5.07
CA ILE A 208 -9.06 4.39 -5.61
C ILE A 208 -9.52 5.54 -6.52
N THR A 209 -10.64 5.38 -7.21
CA THR A 209 -11.20 6.43 -8.08
C THR A 209 -11.85 7.56 -7.31
N ARG A 210 -12.12 7.38 -6.01
CA ARG A 210 -12.76 8.37 -5.14
C ARG A 210 -11.79 9.01 -4.17
N HIS A 211 -10.86 8.24 -3.65
CA HIS A 211 -9.99 8.67 -2.56
C HIS A 211 -8.50 8.62 -2.89
N GLY A 212 -8.13 8.25 -4.08
CA GLY A 212 -6.79 8.32 -4.69
C GLY A 212 -5.56 7.93 -3.87
N THR A 213 -5.58 8.13 -2.57
CA THR A 213 -4.48 7.81 -1.64
C THR A 213 -4.79 6.66 -0.70
N GLN A 214 -6.02 6.15 -0.70
CA GLN A 214 -6.45 5.02 0.14
C GLN A 214 -7.23 4.01 -0.70
N GLY A 215 -7.15 2.74 -0.34
CA GLY A 215 -7.83 1.66 -1.01
C GLY A 215 -7.56 0.32 -0.33
N ILE A 216 -7.86 -0.79 -0.99
CA ILE A 216 -7.50 -2.11 -0.48
C ILE A 216 -5.97 -2.18 -0.34
N TRP A 217 -5.52 -2.55 0.85
CA TRP A 217 -4.10 -2.68 1.15
C TRP A 217 -3.58 -4.06 0.76
N TYR A 218 -2.51 -4.06 -0.02
CA TYR A 218 -1.78 -5.28 -0.37
C TYR A 218 -0.33 -5.17 0.08
N GLU A 219 0.17 -6.23 0.68
CA GLU A 219 1.59 -6.47 0.85
C GLU A 219 1.97 -7.69 0.04
N ARG A 220 2.89 -7.53 -0.88
CA ARG A 220 3.34 -8.59 -1.79
C ARG A 220 4.86 -8.66 -1.80
N ASN A 221 5.36 -9.87 -1.79
CA ASN A 221 6.79 -10.15 -1.83
C ASN A 221 7.12 -10.88 -3.12
N LEU A 222 8.13 -10.42 -3.83
CA LEU A 222 8.72 -11.10 -4.96
C LEU A 222 10.15 -11.48 -4.61
N CYS A 223 10.46 -12.78 -4.68
CA CYS A 223 11.79 -13.30 -4.47
C CYS A 223 12.44 -13.60 -5.82
N PHE A 224 13.69 -13.20 -5.99
CA PHE A 224 14.50 -13.49 -7.18
C PHE A 224 15.98 -13.59 -6.81
N ASP A 225 16.80 -14.15 -7.70
CA ASP A 225 18.24 -14.36 -7.56
C ASP A 225 19.02 -13.31 -8.35
#